data_c26955eb00f80bf92855a5765864ec4b
#
_entry.id   c26955eb00f80bf92855a5765864ec4b
#
_cell.length_a   1.000
_cell.length_b   1.000
_cell.length_c   1.000
_cell.angle_alpha   90.00
_cell.angle_beta   90.00
_cell.angle_gamma   90.00
#
_symmetry.space_group_name_H-M   'P 1'
#
loop_
_entity.id
_entity.type
_entity.pdbx_description
1 polymer ?
#
loop_
_entity_poly.entity_id
_entity_poly.type
_entity_poly.pdbx_seq_one_letter_code
_entity_poly.pdbx_strand_id
1 'polypeptide(L)'
;GVLHITLNRPECRNAMSLEMVNDLHTVLAQLDSQVRAVVISGAGGHFCAGADVKDMARIGGTPQLQALNRAFGTLLQAVEALPQVVIVVLQGAVLGGGFGLACVSDIAIADHKAQFGLPETSLGLLPAQIAPFVVKRIGLTQARRLALTAARFDGIEAQRLGVVHFTEHDPQALAQRLDEVLGDVLRCAPGANARTKALLLASVEQPLGPLLDQAAQWFAEAVNGEEGIEGTQAFVHKRKPSWCK
;
A
#
# COMPACT_ATOMS: atom_id res chain seq x y z
N GLY A 1 -17.51 3.99 4.86
CA GLY A 1 -16.19 4.24 5.41
C GLY A 1 -15.06 3.47 4.71
N VAL A 2 -15.35 2.60 3.74
CA VAL A 2 -14.34 1.82 2.97
C VAL A 2 -14.52 2.08 1.48
N LEU A 3 -13.43 2.46 0.80
CA LEU A 3 -13.37 2.54 -0.65
C LEU A 3 -12.69 1.30 -1.20
N HIS A 4 -13.33 0.61 -2.15
CA HIS A 4 -12.73 -0.49 -2.89
C HIS A 4 -12.32 -0.01 -4.28
N ILE A 5 -11.03 -0.18 -4.60
CA ILE A 5 -10.45 0.10 -5.92
C ILE A 5 -10.05 -1.23 -6.54
N THR A 6 -10.56 -1.50 -7.75
CA THR A 6 -10.21 -2.69 -8.50
C THR A 6 -9.41 -2.31 -9.75
N LEU A 7 -8.16 -2.76 -9.84
CA LEU A 7 -7.39 -2.68 -11.08
C LEU A 7 -8.07 -3.56 -12.13
N ASN A 8 -8.58 -2.97 -13.20
CA ASN A 8 -9.50 -3.67 -14.10
C ASN A 8 -9.02 -3.68 -15.57
N ARG A 9 -7.90 -4.34 -15.79
CA ARG A 9 -7.34 -4.69 -17.11
C ARG A 9 -6.94 -6.17 -17.14
N PRO A 10 -7.89 -7.10 -16.90
CA PRO A 10 -7.57 -8.53 -16.70
C PRO A 10 -6.89 -9.18 -17.91
N GLU A 11 -7.17 -8.70 -19.13
CA GLU A 11 -6.57 -9.17 -20.38
C GLU A 11 -5.04 -9.02 -20.44
N CYS A 12 -4.48 -8.08 -19.70
CA CYS A 12 -3.04 -7.90 -19.53
C CYS A 12 -2.57 -8.10 -18.07
N ARG A 13 -3.36 -8.85 -17.28
CA ARG A 13 -3.09 -9.10 -15.85
C ARG A 13 -2.88 -7.80 -15.06
N ASN A 14 -3.68 -6.79 -15.36
CA ASN A 14 -3.66 -5.48 -14.73
C ASN A 14 -2.29 -4.77 -14.82
N ALA A 15 -1.57 -4.95 -15.94
CA ALA A 15 -0.34 -4.22 -16.19
C ALA A 15 -0.60 -2.70 -16.15
N MET A 16 0.30 -1.98 -15.51
CA MET A 16 0.17 -0.56 -15.17
C MET A 16 0.44 0.30 -16.41
N SER A 17 -0.62 0.85 -17.01
CA SER A 17 -0.55 1.87 -18.06
C SER A 17 -0.45 3.27 -17.46
N LEU A 18 -0.07 4.26 -18.27
CA LEU A 18 -0.10 5.67 -17.85
C LEU A 18 -1.53 6.11 -17.49
N GLU A 19 -2.53 5.65 -18.23
CA GLU A 19 -3.94 5.92 -17.95
C GLU A 19 -4.32 5.42 -16.56
N MET A 20 -4.04 4.15 -16.24
CA MET A 20 -4.31 3.58 -14.91
C MET A 20 -3.60 4.36 -13.79
N VAL A 21 -2.36 4.81 -14.01
CA VAL A 21 -1.62 5.63 -13.03
C VAL A 21 -2.34 6.96 -12.79
N ASN A 22 -2.79 7.63 -13.85
CA ASN A 22 -3.53 8.88 -13.75
C ASN A 22 -4.90 8.71 -13.11
N ASP A 23 -5.62 7.63 -13.43
CA ASP A 23 -6.92 7.32 -12.83
C ASP A 23 -6.77 7.08 -11.32
N LEU A 24 -5.77 6.30 -10.91
CA LEU A 24 -5.48 6.08 -9.50
C LEU A 24 -5.15 7.39 -8.79
N HIS A 25 -4.31 8.25 -9.38
CA HIS A 25 -4.04 9.58 -8.83
C HIS A 25 -5.32 10.40 -8.66
N THR A 26 -6.18 10.41 -9.66
CA THR A 26 -7.44 11.17 -9.64
C THR A 26 -8.36 10.66 -8.53
N VAL A 27 -8.54 9.35 -8.42
CA VAL A 27 -9.37 8.73 -7.37
C VAL A 27 -8.83 9.05 -5.98
N LEU A 28 -7.51 8.92 -5.77
CA LEU A 28 -6.90 9.16 -4.46
C LEU A 28 -6.93 10.65 -4.06
N ALA A 29 -6.85 11.56 -5.03
CA ALA A 29 -6.95 13.00 -4.77
C ALA A 29 -8.37 13.48 -4.43
N GLN A 30 -9.39 12.69 -4.76
CA GLN A 30 -10.81 12.99 -4.57
C GLN A 30 -11.46 12.17 -3.44
N LEU A 31 -10.66 11.57 -2.56
CA LEU A 31 -11.19 10.77 -1.45
C LEU A 31 -12.07 11.63 -0.53
N ASP A 32 -13.29 11.14 -0.28
CA ASP A 32 -14.19 11.73 0.68
C ASP A 32 -13.62 11.59 2.10
N SER A 33 -13.83 12.59 2.94
CA SER A 33 -13.44 12.59 4.35
C SER A 33 -14.05 11.45 5.18
N GLN A 34 -15.14 10.85 4.70
CA GLN A 34 -15.77 9.69 5.33
C GLN A 34 -15.06 8.37 5.02
N VAL A 35 -14.14 8.35 4.04
CA VAL A 35 -13.33 7.17 3.74
C VAL A 35 -12.26 7.00 4.82
N ARG A 36 -12.24 5.84 5.45
CA ARG A 36 -11.33 5.48 6.56
C ARG A 36 -10.29 4.44 6.13
N ALA A 37 -10.66 3.62 5.16
CA ALA A 37 -9.78 2.62 4.56
C ALA A 37 -9.95 2.59 3.04
N VAL A 38 -8.86 2.32 2.33
CA VAL A 38 -8.81 2.06 0.90
C VAL A 38 -8.34 0.64 0.69
N VAL A 39 -9.15 -0.18 0.02
CA VAL A 39 -8.80 -1.55 -0.37
C VAL A 39 -8.48 -1.56 -1.86
N ILE A 40 -7.28 -2.02 -2.23
CA ILE A 40 -6.87 -2.16 -3.63
C ILE A 40 -6.75 -3.65 -3.97
N SER A 41 -7.41 -4.08 -5.02
CA SER A 41 -7.38 -5.46 -5.54
C SER A 41 -7.27 -5.47 -7.06
N GLY A 42 -7.13 -6.65 -7.66
CA GLY A 42 -7.07 -6.80 -9.12
C GLY A 42 -8.16 -7.71 -9.66
N ALA A 43 -8.74 -7.35 -10.79
CA ALA A 43 -9.69 -8.19 -11.53
C ALA A 43 -8.98 -9.37 -12.19
N GLY A 44 -9.73 -10.44 -12.48
CA GLY A 44 -9.25 -11.57 -13.27
C GLY A 44 -8.23 -12.46 -12.56
N GLY A 45 -8.19 -12.44 -11.19
CA GLY A 45 -7.31 -13.30 -10.40
C GLY A 45 -5.83 -12.90 -10.42
N HIS A 46 -5.51 -11.68 -10.85
CA HIS A 46 -4.17 -11.11 -10.79
C HIS A 46 -4.22 -9.71 -10.18
N PHE A 47 -3.27 -9.40 -9.31
CA PHE A 47 -3.18 -8.05 -8.78
C PHE A 47 -2.62 -7.09 -9.83
N CYS A 48 -1.35 -7.23 -10.21
CA CYS A 48 -0.72 -6.41 -11.25
C CYS A 48 0.57 -7.08 -11.76
N ALA A 49 0.71 -7.22 -13.07
CA ALA A 49 1.87 -7.85 -13.71
C ALA A 49 3.06 -6.91 -13.93
N GLY A 50 3.02 -5.67 -13.39
CA GLY A 50 4.08 -4.68 -13.56
C GLY A 50 3.73 -3.60 -14.57
N ALA A 51 4.74 -2.95 -15.13
CA ALA A 51 4.55 -1.90 -16.14
C ALA A 51 4.01 -2.46 -17.45
N ASP A 52 3.15 -1.72 -18.13
CA ASP A 52 2.70 -2.06 -19.49
C ASP A 52 3.81 -1.76 -20.50
N VAL A 53 4.52 -2.81 -20.89
CA VAL A 53 5.66 -2.71 -21.83
C VAL A 53 5.22 -2.18 -23.20
N LYS A 54 3.96 -2.43 -23.61
CA LYS A 54 3.44 -1.90 -24.87
C LYS A 54 3.25 -0.40 -24.83
N ASP A 55 2.78 0.13 -23.70
CA ASP A 55 2.69 1.58 -23.47
C ASP A 55 4.09 2.21 -23.45
N MET A 56 5.04 1.60 -22.77
CA MET A 56 6.41 2.08 -22.75
C MET A 56 7.03 2.15 -24.17
N ALA A 57 6.75 1.16 -25.02
CA ALA A 57 7.25 1.13 -26.39
C ALA A 57 6.61 2.20 -27.30
N ARG A 58 5.40 2.66 -26.97
CA ARG A 58 4.69 3.73 -27.71
C ARG A 58 5.15 5.13 -27.32
N ILE A 59 5.71 5.26 -26.11
CA ILE A 59 6.18 6.53 -25.59
C ILE A 59 7.56 6.83 -26.23
N GLY A 60 7.63 7.84 -27.07
CA GLY A 60 8.85 8.24 -27.75
C GLY A 60 9.75 9.11 -26.87
N GLY A 61 11.06 8.79 -26.87
CA GLY A 61 12.09 9.64 -26.29
C GLY A 61 12.31 9.53 -24.79
N THR A 62 13.51 9.86 -24.37
CA THR A 62 13.97 9.76 -22.97
C THR A 62 13.17 10.65 -22.01
N PRO A 63 12.85 11.94 -22.33
CA PRO A 63 12.10 12.79 -21.40
C PRO A 63 10.70 12.27 -21.07
N GLN A 64 10.01 11.71 -22.07
CA GLN A 64 8.64 11.18 -21.88
C GLN A 64 8.66 9.90 -21.05
N LEU A 65 9.63 9.02 -21.27
CA LEU A 65 9.82 7.81 -20.43
C LEU A 65 10.19 8.18 -18.99
N GLN A 66 11.01 9.20 -18.80
CA GLN A 66 11.36 9.73 -17.48
C GLN A 66 10.11 10.26 -16.77
N ALA A 67 9.28 11.04 -17.45
CA ALA A 67 8.03 11.58 -16.90
C ALA A 67 7.05 10.48 -16.51
N LEU A 68 6.84 9.46 -17.38
CA LEU A 68 6.01 8.31 -17.09
C LEU A 68 6.50 7.57 -15.84
N ASN A 69 7.79 7.27 -15.80
CA ASN A 69 8.36 6.54 -14.66
C ASN A 69 8.22 7.34 -13.36
N ARG A 70 8.47 8.67 -13.40
CA ARG A 70 8.31 9.54 -12.24
C ARG A 70 6.85 9.67 -11.78
N ALA A 71 5.88 9.69 -12.71
CA ALA A 71 4.46 9.73 -12.38
C ALA A 71 4.07 8.50 -11.54
N PHE A 72 4.57 7.32 -11.88
CA PHE A 72 4.37 6.13 -11.06
C PHE A 72 4.99 6.25 -9.65
N GLY A 73 6.20 6.78 -9.55
CA GLY A 73 6.82 7.03 -8.24
C GLY A 73 6.03 8.04 -7.39
N THR A 74 5.45 9.07 -8.03
CA THR A 74 4.55 10.02 -7.36
C THR A 74 3.28 9.34 -6.85
N LEU A 75 2.72 8.40 -7.63
CA LEU A 75 1.59 7.58 -7.19
C LEU A 75 1.94 6.76 -5.94
N LEU A 76 3.09 6.08 -5.94
CA LEU A 76 3.52 5.30 -4.77
C LEU A 76 3.67 6.18 -3.52
N GLN A 77 4.26 7.36 -3.66
CA GLN A 77 4.37 8.34 -2.57
C GLN A 77 2.99 8.79 -2.07
N ALA A 78 2.06 9.05 -2.99
CA ALA A 78 0.70 9.44 -2.64
C ALA A 78 -0.03 8.33 -1.88
N VAL A 79 0.09 7.07 -2.30
CA VAL A 79 -0.49 5.92 -1.62
C VAL A 79 0.11 5.74 -0.22
N GLU A 80 1.44 5.80 -0.08
CA GLU A 80 2.13 5.69 1.22
C GLU A 80 1.69 6.78 2.20
N ALA A 81 1.51 8.01 1.72
CA ALA A 81 1.18 9.18 2.53
C ALA A 81 -0.32 9.38 2.81
N LEU A 82 -1.21 8.54 2.25
CA LEU A 82 -2.65 8.66 2.49
C LEU A 82 -2.98 8.62 3.98
N PRO A 83 -3.82 9.53 4.49
CA PRO A 83 -4.28 9.46 5.89
C PRO A 83 -5.15 8.23 6.16
N GLN A 84 -5.82 7.68 5.14
CA GLN A 84 -6.58 6.44 5.21
C GLN A 84 -5.65 5.22 5.33
N VAL A 85 -6.13 4.17 5.98
CA VAL A 85 -5.41 2.89 5.98
C VAL A 85 -5.54 2.22 4.61
N VAL A 86 -4.41 1.94 3.97
CA VAL A 86 -4.35 1.28 2.66
C VAL A 86 -4.13 -0.21 2.84
N ILE A 87 -5.07 -1.00 2.34
CA ILE A 87 -5.04 -2.46 2.37
C ILE A 87 -4.94 -2.96 0.93
N VAL A 88 -4.04 -3.89 0.66
CA VAL A 88 -3.96 -4.56 -0.65
C VAL A 88 -4.31 -6.03 -0.53
N VAL A 89 -5.11 -6.52 -1.50
CA VAL A 89 -5.47 -7.94 -1.62
C VAL A 89 -4.77 -8.49 -2.86
N LEU A 90 -3.81 -9.38 -2.65
CA LEU A 90 -2.81 -9.79 -3.64
C LEU A 90 -3.07 -11.22 -4.10
N GLN A 91 -3.44 -11.36 -5.39
CA GLN A 91 -3.66 -12.65 -6.03
C GLN A 91 -2.86 -12.75 -7.33
N GLY A 92 -2.51 -13.96 -7.75
CA GLY A 92 -1.82 -14.23 -9.00
C GLY A 92 -0.54 -13.41 -9.15
N ALA A 93 -0.41 -12.61 -10.21
CA ALA A 93 0.79 -11.81 -10.46
C ALA A 93 0.85 -10.54 -9.59
N VAL A 94 1.97 -10.35 -8.88
CA VAL A 94 2.31 -9.18 -8.05
C VAL A 94 3.74 -8.77 -8.40
N LEU A 95 3.92 -8.15 -9.55
CA LEU A 95 5.23 -7.97 -10.17
C LEU A 95 5.56 -6.50 -10.40
N GLY A 96 6.84 -6.16 -10.34
CA GLY A 96 7.30 -4.81 -10.66
C GLY A 96 6.49 -3.73 -9.97
N GLY A 97 5.76 -2.91 -10.72
CA GLY A 97 4.88 -1.87 -10.16
C GLY A 97 3.82 -2.39 -9.19
N GLY A 98 3.26 -3.58 -9.41
CA GLY A 98 2.35 -4.24 -8.48
C GLY A 98 3.03 -4.60 -7.15
N PHE A 99 4.28 -5.05 -7.21
CA PHE A 99 5.08 -5.26 -6.01
C PHE A 99 5.38 -3.93 -5.29
N GLY A 100 5.63 -2.85 -6.04
CA GLY A 100 5.78 -1.51 -5.49
C GLY A 100 4.55 -1.06 -4.70
N LEU A 101 3.33 -1.24 -5.23
CA LEU A 101 2.08 -0.94 -4.53
C LEU A 101 1.93 -1.78 -3.25
N ALA A 102 2.30 -3.07 -3.28
CA ALA A 102 2.29 -3.90 -2.07
C ALA A 102 3.25 -3.35 -1.00
N CYS A 103 4.42 -2.83 -1.40
CA CYS A 103 5.41 -2.29 -0.47
C CYS A 103 4.98 -0.98 0.23
N VAL A 104 4.17 -0.15 -0.41
CA VAL A 104 3.68 1.13 0.14
C VAL A 104 2.34 1.01 0.86
N SER A 105 1.71 -0.15 0.86
CA SER A 105 0.46 -0.40 1.60
C SER A 105 0.72 -0.56 3.09
N ASP A 106 -0.25 -0.17 3.91
CA ASP A 106 -0.19 -0.37 5.36
C ASP A 106 -0.37 -1.84 5.71
N ILE A 107 -1.32 -2.51 5.04
CA ILE A 107 -1.62 -3.92 5.26
C ILE A 107 -1.71 -4.64 3.92
N ALA A 108 -1.01 -5.76 3.79
CA ALA A 108 -1.02 -6.61 2.61
C ALA A 108 -1.48 -8.01 2.99
N ILE A 109 -2.50 -8.51 2.28
CA ILE A 109 -3.08 -9.85 2.42
C ILE A 109 -2.89 -10.56 1.08
N ALA A 110 -2.37 -11.77 1.05
CA ALA A 110 -2.07 -12.48 -0.18
C ALA A 110 -2.69 -13.88 -0.25
N ASP A 111 -3.03 -14.30 -1.44
CA ASP A 111 -3.15 -15.72 -1.75
C ASP A 111 -1.75 -16.36 -1.61
N HIS A 112 -1.66 -17.51 -0.93
CA HIS A 112 -0.41 -18.22 -0.72
C HIS A 112 0.32 -18.59 -2.03
N LYS A 113 -0.40 -18.73 -3.14
CA LYS A 113 0.13 -19.00 -4.48
C LYS A 113 0.45 -17.75 -5.29
N ALA A 114 0.13 -16.55 -4.80
CA ALA A 114 0.44 -15.32 -5.49
C ALA A 114 1.94 -15.24 -5.81
N GLN A 115 2.27 -14.75 -7.00
CA GLN A 115 3.64 -14.75 -7.52
C GLN A 115 4.23 -13.35 -7.47
N PHE A 116 5.24 -13.18 -6.66
CA PHE A 116 5.95 -11.93 -6.44
C PHE A 116 7.27 -11.88 -7.20
N GLY A 117 7.74 -10.67 -7.52
CA GLY A 117 9.07 -10.49 -8.08
C GLY A 117 9.33 -9.13 -8.68
N LEU A 118 10.62 -8.86 -8.89
CA LEU A 118 11.16 -7.67 -9.56
C LEU A 118 11.84 -8.11 -10.86
N PRO A 119 11.09 -8.24 -11.97
CA PRO A 119 11.61 -8.81 -13.21
C PRO A 119 12.49 -7.82 -14.00
N GLU A 120 12.57 -6.56 -13.61
CA GLU A 120 13.14 -5.47 -14.40
C GLU A 120 14.56 -5.78 -14.87
N THR A 121 15.43 -6.28 -14.00
CA THR A 121 16.84 -6.56 -14.34
C THR A 121 16.99 -7.68 -15.37
N SER A 122 16.07 -8.65 -15.41
CA SER A 122 16.05 -9.68 -16.47
C SER A 122 15.65 -9.15 -17.83
N LEU A 123 15.07 -7.95 -17.88
CA LEU A 123 14.70 -7.24 -19.12
C LEU A 123 15.71 -6.14 -19.49
N GLY A 124 16.82 -6.00 -18.75
CA GLY A 124 17.77 -4.90 -18.92
C GLY A 124 17.23 -3.55 -18.43
N LEU A 125 16.21 -3.56 -17.55
CA LEU A 125 15.59 -2.38 -16.98
C LEU A 125 15.93 -2.25 -15.49
N LEU A 126 15.48 -1.16 -14.86
CA LEU A 126 15.66 -0.88 -13.44
C LEU A 126 14.30 -0.83 -12.73
N PRO A 127 14.17 -1.35 -11.50
CA PRO A 127 13.03 -1.09 -10.64
C PRO A 127 13.10 0.33 -10.03
N ALA A 128 13.24 1.36 -10.88
CA ALA A 128 13.74 2.68 -10.52
C ALA A 128 12.89 3.36 -9.43
N GLN A 129 11.58 3.40 -9.58
CA GLN A 129 10.70 4.08 -8.62
C GLN A 129 10.27 3.19 -7.45
N ILE A 130 10.38 1.86 -7.59
CA ILE A 130 9.91 0.91 -6.57
C ILE A 130 11.02 0.48 -5.62
N ALA A 131 12.27 0.47 -6.07
CA ALA A 131 13.40 -0.02 -5.27
C ALA A 131 13.52 0.62 -3.88
N PRO A 132 13.36 1.95 -3.67
CA PRO A 132 13.41 2.55 -2.34
C PRO A 132 12.33 2.01 -1.41
N PHE A 133 11.10 1.82 -1.89
CA PHE A 133 10.00 1.29 -1.09
C PHE A 133 10.19 -0.19 -0.76
N VAL A 134 10.76 -0.96 -1.69
CA VAL A 134 11.14 -2.35 -1.42
C VAL A 134 12.18 -2.43 -0.30
N VAL A 135 13.20 -1.56 -0.34
CA VAL A 135 14.22 -1.49 0.72
C VAL A 135 13.60 -1.12 2.06
N LYS A 136 12.69 -0.14 2.09
CA LYS A 136 11.93 0.22 3.31
C LYS A 136 11.14 -0.99 3.85
N ARG A 137 10.52 -1.79 2.97
CA ARG A 137 9.64 -2.90 3.33
C ARG A 137 10.37 -4.12 3.86
N ILE A 138 11.43 -4.57 3.18
CA ILE A 138 12.08 -5.87 3.45
C ILE A 138 13.59 -5.75 3.78
N GLY A 139 14.09 -4.55 3.90
CA GLY A 139 15.49 -4.27 4.17
C GLY A 139 16.40 -4.47 2.95
N LEU A 140 17.56 -3.82 2.99
CA LEU A 140 18.51 -3.75 1.87
C LEU A 140 19.00 -5.14 1.41
N THR A 141 19.27 -6.05 2.34
CA THR A 141 19.83 -7.36 2.02
C THR A 141 18.90 -8.19 1.15
N GLN A 142 17.61 -8.27 1.52
CA GLN A 142 16.62 -9.02 0.75
C GLN A 142 16.24 -8.28 -0.55
N ALA A 143 16.13 -6.96 -0.51
CA ALA A 143 15.86 -6.17 -1.70
C ALA A 143 16.94 -6.38 -2.77
N ARG A 144 18.24 -6.38 -2.38
CA ARG A 144 19.35 -6.67 -3.30
C ARG A 144 19.27 -8.08 -3.88
N ARG A 145 19.02 -9.10 -3.04
CA ARG A 145 18.87 -10.49 -3.51
C ARG A 145 17.79 -10.59 -4.58
N LEU A 146 16.60 -10.07 -4.30
CA LEU A 146 15.45 -10.20 -5.19
C LEU A 146 15.60 -9.38 -6.47
N ALA A 147 16.03 -8.13 -6.37
CA ALA A 147 16.15 -7.25 -7.52
C ALA A 147 17.29 -7.64 -8.47
N LEU A 148 18.44 -8.09 -7.94
CA LEU A 148 19.62 -8.43 -8.76
C LEU A 148 19.53 -9.82 -9.41
N THR A 149 18.63 -10.68 -8.94
CA THR A 149 18.43 -12.03 -9.50
C THR A 149 17.12 -12.15 -10.28
N ALA A 150 16.25 -11.14 -10.24
CA ALA A 150 14.87 -11.21 -10.74
C ALA A 150 14.11 -12.43 -10.19
N ALA A 151 14.42 -12.85 -8.96
CA ALA A 151 13.87 -14.05 -8.35
C ALA A 151 12.35 -13.94 -8.21
N ARG A 152 11.67 -15.08 -8.49
CA ARG A 152 10.24 -15.25 -8.24
C ARG A 152 10.05 -15.99 -6.92
N PHE A 153 9.00 -15.63 -6.20
CA PHE A 153 8.64 -16.26 -4.94
C PHE A 153 7.13 -16.20 -4.74
N ASP A 154 6.62 -17.08 -3.91
CA ASP A 154 5.19 -17.19 -3.63
C ASP A 154 4.74 -16.33 -2.43
N GLY A 155 3.45 -16.41 -2.09
CA GLY A 155 2.87 -15.67 -0.96
C GLY A 155 3.45 -16.08 0.39
N ILE A 156 3.81 -17.36 0.56
CA ILE A 156 4.41 -17.86 1.81
C ILE A 156 5.78 -17.23 2.04
N GLU A 157 6.61 -17.22 1.02
CA GLU A 157 7.91 -16.54 1.10
C GLU A 157 7.75 -15.02 1.24
N ALA A 158 6.72 -14.43 0.59
CA ALA A 158 6.41 -13.02 0.74
C ALA A 158 6.06 -12.66 2.20
N GLN A 159 5.32 -13.52 2.90
CA GLN A 159 5.04 -13.36 4.32
C GLN A 159 6.30 -13.51 5.18
N ARG A 160 7.12 -14.51 4.89
CA ARG A 160 8.40 -14.71 5.60
C ARG A 160 9.35 -13.52 5.45
N LEU A 161 9.33 -12.86 4.30
CA LEU A 161 10.14 -11.67 4.00
C LEU A 161 9.56 -10.38 4.58
N GLY A 162 8.32 -10.38 5.07
CA GLY A 162 7.63 -9.19 5.54
C GLY A 162 7.03 -8.32 4.42
N VAL A 163 6.94 -8.84 3.20
CA VAL A 163 6.22 -8.15 2.10
C VAL A 163 4.73 -8.12 2.41
N VAL A 164 4.16 -9.24 2.83
CA VAL A 164 2.75 -9.37 3.23
C VAL A 164 2.62 -9.75 4.70
N HIS A 165 1.50 -9.37 5.30
CA HIS A 165 1.20 -9.65 6.71
C HIS A 165 0.50 -10.98 6.90
N PHE A 166 -0.38 -11.34 5.95
CA PHE A 166 -1.20 -12.54 6.00
C PHE A 166 -1.20 -13.26 4.67
N THR A 167 -1.23 -14.59 4.72
CA THR A 167 -1.45 -15.45 3.55
C THR A 167 -2.60 -16.40 3.80
N GLU A 168 -3.45 -16.56 2.80
CA GLU A 168 -4.62 -17.43 2.86
C GLU A 168 -4.63 -18.44 1.71
N HIS A 169 -5.31 -19.56 1.92
CA HIS A 169 -5.22 -20.71 1.01
C HIS A 169 -6.30 -20.75 -0.07
N ASP A 170 -7.37 -19.99 0.10
CA ASP A 170 -8.49 -19.94 -0.82
C ASP A 170 -9.18 -18.57 -0.82
N PRO A 171 -10.02 -18.26 -1.84
CA PRO A 171 -10.66 -16.96 -1.96
C PRO A 171 -11.61 -16.61 -0.81
N GLN A 172 -12.24 -17.61 -0.16
CA GLN A 172 -13.14 -17.37 0.96
C GLN A 172 -12.36 -16.96 2.22
N ALA A 173 -11.25 -17.64 2.51
CA ALA A 173 -10.35 -17.29 3.61
C ALA A 173 -9.73 -15.90 3.38
N LEU A 174 -9.38 -15.57 2.13
CA LEU A 174 -8.85 -14.26 1.76
C LEU A 174 -9.87 -13.14 2.02
N ALA A 175 -11.15 -13.36 1.65
CA ALA A 175 -12.23 -12.42 1.93
C ALA A 175 -12.50 -12.28 3.44
N GLN A 176 -12.53 -13.38 4.17
CA GLN A 176 -12.69 -13.37 5.62
C GLN A 176 -11.56 -12.60 6.31
N ARG A 177 -10.31 -12.81 5.90
CA ARG A 177 -9.17 -12.07 6.43
C ARG A 177 -9.28 -10.57 6.18
N LEU A 178 -9.74 -10.18 4.99
CA LEU A 178 -10.00 -8.78 4.67
C LEU A 178 -11.07 -8.19 5.61
N ASP A 179 -12.16 -8.91 5.85
CA ASP A 179 -13.24 -8.45 6.73
C ASP A 179 -12.74 -8.31 8.19
N GLU A 180 -11.92 -9.23 8.69
CA GLU A 180 -11.29 -9.15 10.01
C GLU A 180 -10.40 -7.90 10.11
N VAL A 181 -9.52 -7.67 9.13
CA VAL A 181 -8.63 -6.50 9.08
C VAL A 181 -9.43 -5.20 9.00
N LEU A 182 -10.46 -5.15 8.17
CA LEU A 182 -11.35 -3.99 8.09
C LEU A 182 -12.06 -3.74 9.42
N GLY A 183 -12.53 -4.79 10.09
CA GLY A 183 -13.11 -4.69 11.42
C GLY A 183 -12.14 -4.07 12.43
N ASP A 184 -10.86 -4.46 12.39
CA ASP A 184 -9.82 -3.90 13.26
C ASP A 184 -9.56 -2.42 12.96
N VAL A 185 -9.41 -2.06 11.68
CA VAL A 185 -9.22 -0.67 11.26
C VAL A 185 -10.40 0.21 11.64
N LEU A 186 -11.61 -0.27 11.42
CA LEU A 186 -12.84 0.47 11.71
C LEU A 186 -13.17 0.59 13.21
N ARG A 187 -12.51 -0.15 14.08
CA ARG A 187 -12.56 0.06 15.54
C ARG A 187 -11.66 1.21 16.01
N CYS A 188 -10.68 1.63 15.22
CA CYS A 188 -9.77 2.72 15.56
C CYS A 188 -10.33 4.08 15.11
N ALA A 189 -10.04 5.14 15.83
CA ALA A 189 -10.41 6.51 15.43
C ALA A 189 -9.65 6.93 14.16
N PRO A 190 -10.33 7.46 13.13
CA PRO A 190 -9.68 7.75 11.84
C PRO A 190 -8.57 8.80 11.92
N GLY A 191 -8.75 9.88 12.69
CA GLY A 191 -7.73 10.89 12.88
C GLY A 191 -6.52 10.38 13.67
N ALA A 192 -6.73 9.51 14.67
CA ALA A 192 -5.67 8.86 15.39
C ALA A 192 -4.86 7.92 14.48
N ASN A 193 -5.53 7.13 13.61
CA ASN A 193 -4.84 6.30 12.61
C ASN A 193 -3.98 7.14 11.66
N ALA A 194 -4.53 8.23 11.12
CA ALA A 194 -3.83 9.11 10.19
C ALA A 194 -2.55 9.70 10.82
N ARG A 195 -2.65 10.23 12.04
CA ARG A 195 -1.49 10.79 12.78
C ARG A 195 -0.48 9.72 13.16
N THR A 196 -0.93 8.54 13.59
CA THR A 196 -0.05 7.42 13.92
C THR A 196 0.74 6.97 12.69
N LYS A 197 0.08 6.81 11.54
CA LYS A 197 0.75 6.49 10.27
C LYS A 197 1.81 7.54 9.90
N ALA A 198 1.46 8.82 9.95
CA ALA A 198 2.39 9.90 9.67
C ALA A 198 3.61 9.87 10.61
N LEU A 199 3.40 9.61 11.91
CA LEU A 199 4.49 9.48 12.90
C LEU A 199 5.41 8.29 12.60
N LEU A 200 4.82 7.13 12.25
CA LEU A 200 5.58 5.92 11.92
C LEU A 200 6.44 6.13 10.65
N LEU A 201 5.88 6.76 9.61
CA LEU A 201 6.62 7.09 8.38
C LEU A 201 7.75 8.09 8.67
N ALA A 202 7.48 9.12 9.46
CA ALA A 202 8.48 10.12 9.83
C ALA A 202 9.63 9.52 10.65
N SER A 203 9.39 8.45 11.43
CA SER A 203 10.38 7.83 12.31
C SER A 203 11.59 7.23 11.57
N VAL A 204 11.44 6.91 10.29
CA VAL A 204 12.55 6.38 9.47
C VAL A 204 13.27 7.45 8.66
N GLU A 205 12.79 8.70 8.67
CA GLU A 205 13.31 9.79 7.85
C GLU A 205 13.85 10.98 8.66
N GLN A 206 13.33 11.17 9.88
CA GLN A 206 13.61 12.35 10.69
C GLN A 206 14.52 12.03 11.90
N PRO A 207 15.32 13.00 12.37
CA PRO A 207 16.05 12.87 13.63
C PRO A 207 15.11 12.65 14.82
N LEU A 208 15.47 11.74 15.71
CA LEU A 208 14.61 11.28 16.81
C LEU A 208 14.18 12.41 17.77
N GLY A 209 15.09 13.32 18.16
CA GLY A 209 14.78 14.39 19.12
C GLY A 209 13.63 15.29 18.66
N PRO A 210 13.76 15.98 17.51
CA PRO A 210 12.67 16.82 16.96
C PRO A 210 11.38 16.04 16.71
N LEU A 211 11.48 14.77 16.29
CA LEU A 211 10.29 13.94 16.07
C LEU A 211 9.55 13.66 17.38
N LEU A 212 10.26 13.39 18.50
CA LEU A 212 9.63 13.19 19.81
C LEU A 212 8.98 14.46 20.34
N ASP A 213 9.57 15.64 20.11
CA ASP A 213 8.97 16.93 20.47
C ASP A 213 7.65 17.14 19.69
N GLN A 214 7.65 16.85 18.39
CA GLN A 214 6.44 16.91 17.57
C GLN A 214 5.39 15.86 17.99
N ALA A 215 5.82 14.64 18.30
CA ALA A 215 4.93 13.59 18.77
C ALA A 215 4.25 13.96 20.09
N ALA A 216 4.96 14.62 21.02
CA ALA A 216 4.38 15.11 22.27
C ALA A 216 3.30 16.17 22.02
N GLN A 217 3.52 17.08 21.08
CA GLN A 217 2.51 18.05 20.66
C GLN A 217 1.28 17.35 20.06
N TRP A 218 1.47 16.45 19.11
CA TRP A 218 0.39 15.69 18.48
C TRP A 218 -0.43 14.86 19.48
N PHE A 219 0.25 14.26 20.48
CA PHE A 219 -0.41 13.56 21.56
C PHE A 219 -1.32 14.48 22.39
N ALA A 220 -0.84 15.65 22.77
CA ALA A 220 -1.63 16.60 23.53
C ALA A 220 -2.85 17.11 22.74
N GLU A 221 -2.66 17.38 21.44
CA GLU A 221 -3.76 17.76 20.55
C GLU A 221 -4.77 16.61 20.39
N ALA A 222 -4.33 15.36 20.27
CA ALA A 222 -5.21 14.21 20.14
C ALA A 222 -6.03 13.98 21.42
N VAL A 223 -5.42 14.09 22.60
CA VAL A 223 -6.12 13.94 23.90
C VAL A 223 -7.22 14.99 24.06
N ASN A 224 -6.98 16.23 23.63
CA ASN A 224 -7.92 17.35 23.76
C ASN A 224 -8.87 17.45 22.56
N GLY A 225 -8.68 16.65 21.50
CA GLY A 225 -9.52 16.62 20.32
C GLY A 225 -10.80 15.80 20.52
N GLU A 226 -11.76 15.96 19.61
CA GLU A 226 -13.05 15.26 19.66
C GLU A 226 -12.92 13.74 19.77
N GLU A 227 -12.03 13.12 18.97
CA GLU A 227 -11.79 11.68 19.01
C GLU A 227 -11.20 11.23 20.35
N GLY A 228 -10.23 11.98 20.90
CA GLY A 228 -9.59 11.65 22.18
C GLY A 228 -10.56 11.74 23.35
N ILE A 229 -11.38 12.80 23.38
CA ILE A 229 -12.43 12.99 24.38
C ILE A 229 -13.47 11.87 24.27
N GLU A 230 -14.01 11.62 23.08
CA GLU A 230 -15.01 10.56 22.86
C GLU A 230 -14.47 9.17 23.21
N GLY A 231 -13.25 8.84 22.72
CA GLY A 231 -12.65 7.52 22.93
C GLY A 231 -12.38 7.25 24.42
N THR A 232 -11.84 8.22 25.14
CA THR A 232 -11.57 8.08 26.58
C THR A 232 -12.85 7.98 27.40
N GLN A 233 -13.86 8.80 27.08
CA GLN A 233 -15.18 8.71 27.70
C GLN A 233 -15.87 7.36 27.41
N ALA A 234 -15.83 6.90 26.17
CA ALA A 234 -16.38 5.61 25.79
C ALA A 234 -15.72 4.48 26.57
N PHE A 235 -14.40 4.51 26.71
CA PHE A 235 -13.65 3.52 27.50
C PHE A 235 -14.05 3.52 28.98
N VAL A 236 -14.10 4.70 29.62
CA VAL A 236 -14.50 4.84 31.03
C VAL A 236 -15.93 4.32 31.27
N HIS A 237 -16.85 4.63 30.34
CA HIS A 237 -18.24 4.21 30.45
C HIS A 237 -18.52 2.81 29.88
N LYS A 238 -17.50 2.05 29.49
CA LYS A 238 -17.60 0.69 28.94
C LYS A 238 -18.58 0.59 27.75
N ARG A 239 -18.62 1.60 26.89
CA ARG A 239 -19.41 1.62 25.65
C ARG A 239 -18.50 1.68 24.42
N LYS A 240 -19.05 1.39 23.25
CA LYS A 240 -18.35 1.61 22.00
C LYS A 240 -18.25 3.12 21.70
N PRO A 241 -17.12 3.61 21.16
CA PRO A 241 -17.04 4.98 20.67
C PRO A 241 -17.88 5.20 19.40
N SER A 242 -18.21 6.45 19.12
CA SER A 242 -19.14 6.85 18.06
C SER A 242 -18.74 6.42 16.65
N TRP A 243 -17.44 6.20 16.39
CA TRP A 243 -16.92 5.73 15.10
C TRP A 243 -17.03 4.20 14.92
N CYS A 244 -17.38 3.44 15.95
CA CYS A 244 -17.67 2.00 15.88
C CYS A 244 -19.17 1.80 15.61
N LYS A 245 -19.57 1.96 14.35
CA LYS A 245 -20.96 1.73 13.93
C LYS A 245 -21.21 0.26 13.63
#